data_e7055b406f3fb1f13029a2ea597d058a
#
_entry.id   e7055b406f3fb1f13029a2ea597d058a
#
_cell.length_a   1.000
_cell.length_b   1.000
_cell.length_c   1.000
_cell.angle_alpha   90.00
_cell.angle_beta   90.00
_cell.angle_gamma   90.00
#
_symmetry.space_group_name_H-M   'P 1'
#
loop_
_entity.id
_entity.type
_entity.pdbx_description
1 polymer ?
#
loop_
_entity_poly.entity_id
_entity_poly.type
_entity_poly.pdbx_seq_one_letter_code
_entity_poly.pdbx_strand_id
1 'polypeptide(L)'
;MKLPSHFVTNATTAASDFTMTRSKSLANFGKTLSMLAITLTLSLGLTGCDYFQTQTDVNSPIGAKQIAKLIPKRGQDSKSWAQDINQIFDTLKIEKNAQNICTAVAIIDQESNFKANPPVPNLGQSSLKAMNEELEEKLGSTLAPYFRTMLKTEPTPDNSFEKQIAKVKTEEELDDIYHQMFAYFSSKYYASKLNSVTKLVGGDIEEKLDPITTLGSMQVQVSYARDHRRMSGNNLELRKDLYSQYGGLYYGIHRLLLYKANYQDPIYRFADYNSGMYSSRNAAFQKMLHELSDAKIDYDGDLLIYEKGNKISANISQSEQALISMIQQGMISLTERQVRMDLAKEKSQDFENTETYRTIGSLYKMKTGKNAPTAIMPQVVISGAKLSRDYNTKWYADKVNVRYMNCMNKAKF
;
A
#
# COMPACT_ATOMS: atom_id res chain seq x y z
N MET A 1 11.67 -0.13 -18.71
CA MET A 1 10.57 -1.07 -18.71
C MET A 1 10.36 -1.52 -17.28
N LYS A 2 9.18 -1.31 -16.79
CA LYS A 2 8.81 -1.79 -15.47
C LYS A 2 8.62 -3.29 -15.60
N LEU A 3 9.38 -4.10 -14.85
CA LEU A 3 8.86 -5.40 -14.49
C LEU A 3 7.44 -5.14 -14.02
N PRO A 4 6.48 -5.94 -14.36
CA PRO A 4 5.12 -5.74 -13.92
C PRO A 4 5.09 -5.90 -12.40
N SER A 5 5.48 -4.85 -11.69
CA SER A 5 4.91 -4.63 -10.39
C SER A 5 3.43 -4.54 -10.68
N HIS A 6 2.63 -5.29 -10.01
CA HIS A 6 1.18 -5.23 -10.17
C HIS A 6 0.68 -3.80 -10.01
N PHE A 7 1.54 -2.85 -9.62
CA PHE A 7 1.13 -1.50 -9.25
C PHE A 7 2.24 -0.51 -9.47
N VAL A 8 2.07 0.30 -10.47
CA VAL A 8 2.70 1.60 -10.53
C VAL A 8 1.74 2.58 -9.89
N THR A 9 1.83 2.69 -8.59
CA THR A 9 1.29 3.85 -7.91
C THR A 9 2.44 4.60 -7.29
N ASN A 10 2.61 5.82 -7.72
CA ASN A 10 3.51 6.76 -7.10
C ASN A 10 2.95 7.14 -5.73
N ALA A 11 3.34 6.42 -4.69
CA ALA A 11 3.02 6.81 -3.32
C ALA A 11 4.29 7.22 -2.60
N THR A 12 4.37 8.47 -2.22
CA THR A 12 5.47 9.00 -1.41
C THR A 12 4.99 9.55 -0.12
N THR A 13 5.70 9.21 0.89
CA THR A 13 5.68 9.85 2.20
C THR A 13 6.67 11.00 2.23
N ALA A 14 6.18 12.19 2.56
CA ALA A 14 7.03 13.27 3.03
C ALA A 14 7.32 13.02 4.51
N ALA A 15 8.58 12.74 4.86
CA ALA A 15 9.05 12.79 6.23
C ALA A 15 9.04 14.25 6.69
N SER A 16 8.22 14.58 7.68
CA SER A 16 8.34 15.82 8.44
C SER A 16 9.02 15.51 9.77
N ASP A 17 10.25 15.98 9.94
CA ASP A 17 10.92 16.07 11.23
C ASP A 17 10.09 16.93 12.18
N PHE A 18 9.60 16.33 13.25
CA PHE A 18 9.03 17.05 14.37
C PHE A 18 9.91 16.83 15.60
N THR A 19 10.69 17.85 15.92
CA THR A 19 11.42 17.97 17.19
C THR A 19 10.44 18.19 18.33
N MET A 20 10.41 17.25 19.26
CA MET A 20 9.68 17.39 20.53
C MET A 20 10.39 18.36 21.48
N THR A 21 9.79 19.47 21.76
CA THR A 21 10.09 20.27 22.96
C THR A 21 9.23 19.81 24.12
N ARG A 22 9.91 19.37 25.18
CA ARG A 22 9.32 19.05 26.48
C ARG A 22 8.79 20.32 27.17
N SER A 23 7.56 20.31 27.60
CA SER A 23 7.09 21.21 28.66
C SER A 23 6.54 20.38 29.82
N LYS A 24 7.14 20.57 31.00
CA LYS A 24 6.68 20.06 32.31
C LYS A 24 5.65 21.03 32.87
N SER A 25 4.59 20.55 33.43
CA SER A 25 3.85 21.27 34.48
C SER A 25 3.23 20.30 35.46
N LEU A 26 3.49 20.57 36.73
CA LEU A 26 3.10 19.88 37.95
C LEU A 26 1.78 20.42 38.51
N ALA A 27 1.18 19.61 39.35
CA ALA A 27 0.38 19.90 40.57
C ALA A 27 -1.10 19.54 40.46
N ASN A 28 -1.55 18.58 41.19
CA ASN A 28 -1.85 18.43 42.63
C ASN A 28 -3.34 18.59 42.99
N PHE A 29 -3.77 17.71 43.92
CA PHE A 29 -4.91 17.73 44.87
C PHE A 29 -6.30 17.36 44.32
N GLY A 30 -6.96 16.36 44.91
CA GLY A 30 -7.63 16.29 46.12
C GLY A 30 -8.46 15.02 46.32
N LYS A 31 -8.32 14.44 47.49
CA LYS A 31 -9.10 13.34 48.03
C LYS A 31 -10.50 13.79 48.42
N THR A 32 -11.51 12.94 48.26
CA THR A 32 -12.57 12.80 49.26
C THR A 32 -13.20 11.40 49.21
N LEU A 33 -13.27 10.83 50.41
CA LEU A 33 -13.93 9.60 50.83
C LEU A 33 -15.42 9.87 51.03
N SER A 34 -16.31 8.92 50.73
CA SER A 34 -17.53 8.71 51.55
C SER A 34 -18.09 7.29 51.40
N MET A 35 -18.38 6.74 52.54
CA MET A 35 -18.83 5.41 52.90
C MET A 35 -20.34 5.16 52.69
N LEU A 36 -20.65 3.85 52.70
CA LEU A 36 -21.81 3.12 53.24
C LEU A 36 -23.20 3.27 52.58
N ALA A 37 -23.74 2.11 52.17
CA ALA A 37 -24.83 1.43 52.87
C ALA A 37 -25.11 0.04 52.29
N ILE A 38 -25.09 -0.95 53.19
CA ILE A 38 -25.50 -2.36 52.99
C ILE A 38 -27.01 -2.42 53.15
N THR A 39 -27.74 -3.09 52.23
CA THR A 39 -29.05 -3.67 52.52
C THR A 39 -29.15 -5.07 51.91
N LEU A 40 -29.23 -6.02 52.82
CA LEU A 40 -29.47 -7.44 52.65
C LEU A 40 -31.00 -7.67 52.50
N THR A 41 -31.45 -8.26 51.38
CA THR A 41 -32.77 -8.90 51.33
C THR A 41 -32.67 -10.29 50.71
N LEU A 42 -32.95 -11.26 51.55
CA LEU A 42 -33.14 -12.68 51.27
C LEU A 42 -34.54 -12.86 50.66
N SER A 43 -34.71 -13.54 49.55
CA SER A 43 -35.97 -14.19 49.17
C SER A 43 -35.75 -15.40 48.27
N LEU A 44 -36.38 -16.45 48.67
CA LEU A 44 -36.37 -17.83 48.26
C LEU A 44 -36.72 -18.11 46.82
N GLY A 45 -36.23 -19.25 46.39
CA GLY A 45 -36.20 -19.88 45.10
C GLY A 45 -37.54 -20.14 44.39
N LEU A 46 -37.35 -20.29 43.10
CA LEU A 46 -38.16 -21.07 42.19
C LEU A 46 -37.24 -21.68 41.14
N THR A 47 -37.18 -23.00 41.08
CA THR A 47 -36.51 -23.81 40.06
C THR A 47 -37.21 -23.60 38.73
N GLY A 48 -36.62 -22.78 37.85
CA GLY A 48 -36.94 -22.71 36.45
C GLY A 48 -35.79 -23.34 35.67
N CYS A 49 -36.06 -24.37 34.84
CA CYS A 49 -35.12 -24.88 33.87
C CYS A 49 -34.78 -23.74 32.88
N ASP A 50 -33.68 -23.08 33.13
CA ASP A 50 -33.12 -22.14 32.17
C ASP A 50 -32.58 -22.92 30.96
N TYR A 51 -33.36 -22.84 29.91
CA TYR A 51 -32.91 -23.09 28.54
C TYR A 51 -31.84 -22.04 28.28
N PHE A 52 -30.57 -22.37 28.50
CA PHE A 52 -29.45 -21.54 28.11
C PHE A 52 -29.44 -21.38 26.60
N GLN A 53 -30.19 -20.41 26.10
CA GLN A 53 -29.93 -19.80 24.82
C GLN A 53 -28.58 -19.09 25.01
N THR A 54 -27.50 -19.71 24.55
CA THR A 54 -26.22 -19.04 24.31
C THR A 54 -26.50 -17.92 23.29
N GLN A 55 -26.82 -16.73 23.80
CA GLN A 55 -26.57 -15.51 23.03
C GLN A 55 -25.07 -15.49 22.80
N THR A 56 -24.68 -15.90 21.61
CA THR A 56 -23.32 -15.61 21.08
C THR A 56 -23.21 -14.10 21.13
N ASP A 57 -22.38 -13.60 22.03
CA ASP A 57 -21.99 -12.19 22.11
C ASP A 57 -21.45 -11.77 20.74
N VAL A 58 -22.26 -11.03 20.00
CA VAL A 58 -21.95 -10.56 18.64
C VAL A 58 -20.72 -9.65 18.63
N ASN A 59 -20.22 -9.27 19.84
CA ASN A 59 -19.09 -8.39 20.08
C ASN A 59 -17.82 -9.07 20.60
N SER A 60 -17.77 -10.41 20.69
CA SER A 60 -16.51 -11.06 21.06
C SER A 60 -15.49 -10.92 19.94
N PRO A 61 -14.26 -10.45 20.22
CA PRO A 61 -13.24 -10.29 19.19
C PRO A 61 -12.92 -11.63 18.52
N ILE A 62 -12.87 -11.64 17.20
CA ILE A 62 -12.60 -12.83 16.41
C ILE A 62 -11.16 -13.30 16.69
N GLY A 63 -11.00 -14.51 17.21
CA GLY A 63 -9.70 -15.09 17.51
C GLY A 63 -9.12 -15.93 16.37
N ALA A 64 -7.86 -16.37 16.54
CA ALA A 64 -7.14 -17.13 15.51
C ALA A 64 -7.88 -18.38 15.00
N LYS A 65 -8.58 -19.13 15.86
CA LYS A 65 -9.38 -20.29 15.45
C LYS A 65 -10.52 -19.94 14.49
N GLN A 66 -11.14 -18.80 14.70
CA GLN A 66 -12.22 -18.30 13.84
C GLN A 66 -11.63 -17.75 12.53
N ILE A 67 -10.52 -16.99 12.59
CA ILE A 67 -9.80 -16.50 11.42
C ILE A 67 -9.40 -17.67 10.51
N ALA A 68 -8.91 -18.78 11.07
CA ALA A 68 -8.53 -19.97 10.29
C ALA A 68 -9.70 -20.55 9.45
N LYS A 69 -10.94 -20.43 9.93
CA LYS A 69 -12.14 -20.86 9.19
C LYS A 69 -12.49 -19.92 8.02
N LEU A 70 -12.06 -18.65 8.12
CA LEU A 70 -12.30 -17.63 7.07
C LEU A 70 -11.32 -17.75 5.91
N ILE A 71 -10.12 -18.27 6.17
CA ILE A 71 -9.10 -18.51 5.13
C ILE A 71 -9.61 -19.55 4.15
N PRO A 72 -9.46 -19.34 2.82
CA PRO A 72 -9.84 -20.34 1.81
C PRO A 72 -9.12 -21.67 2.02
N LYS A 73 -9.82 -22.81 1.83
CA LYS A 73 -9.24 -24.15 2.02
C LYS A 73 -8.01 -24.45 1.15
N ARG A 74 -7.83 -23.72 0.05
CA ARG A 74 -6.64 -23.81 -0.80
C ARG A 74 -5.39 -23.18 -0.19
N GLY A 75 -5.53 -22.36 0.86
CA GLY A 75 -4.40 -21.80 1.60
C GLY A 75 -3.68 -22.89 2.39
N GLN A 76 -2.35 -22.98 2.20
CA GLN A 76 -1.53 -23.88 2.98
C GLN A 76 -1.42 -23.36 4.42
N ASP A 77 -1.51 -24.27 5.40
CA ASP A 77 -1.37 -23.96 6.83
C ASP A 77 -2.21 -22.77 7.33
N SER A 78 -3.53 -22.84 7.09
CA SER A 78 -4.46 -21.80 7.54
C SER A 78 -4.36 -21.44 9.03
N LYS A 79 -3.82 -22.36 9.87
CA LYS A 79 -3.63 -22.09 11.31
C LYS A 79 -2.48 -21.11 11.55
N SER A 80 -1.32 -21.31 10.91
CA SER A 80 -0.18 -20.41 10.99
C SER A 80 -0.56 -19.00 10.52
N TRP A 81 -1.16 -18.89 9.34
CA TRP A 81 -1.64 -17.62 8.80
C TRP A 81 -2.63 -16.91 9.72
N ALA A 82 -3.56 -17.66 10.32
CA ALA A 82 -4.53 -17.10 11.25
C ALA A 82 -3.90 -16.63 12.56
N GLN A 83 -2.87 -17.31 13.05
CA GLN A 83 -2.10 -16.89 14.23
C GLN A 83 -1.37 -15.56 13.95
N ASP A 84 -0.67 -15.46 12.81
CA ASP A 84 0.03 -14.24 12.43
C ASP A 84 -0.94 -13.06 12.24
N ILE A 85 -2.05 -13.27 11.52
CA ILE A 85 -3.09 -12.24 11.34
C ILE A 85 -3.61 -11.77 12.70
N ASN A 86 -3.96 -12.72 13.59
CA ASN A 86 -4.47 -12.38 14.93
C ASN A 86 -3.45 -11.57 15.73
N GLN A 87 -2.18 -11.97 15.74
CA GLN A 87 -1.10 -11.28 16.44
C GLN A 87 -0.83 -9.89 15.85
N ILE A 88 -0.86 -9.75 14.52
CA ILE A 88 -0.66 -8.45 13.84
C ILE A 88 -1.79 -7.49 14.19
N PHE A 89 -3.04 -7.95 14.20
CA PHE A 89 -4.18 -7.12 14.60
C PHE A 89 -4.04 -6.61 16.04
N ASP A 90 -3.58 -7.47 16.98
CA ASP A 90 -3.28 -7.06 18.36
C ASP A 90 -2.14 -6.04 18.40
N THR A 91 -1.05 -6.30 17.68
CA THR A 91 0.15 -5.43 17.63
C THR A 91 -0.20 -4.05 17.07
N LEU A 92 -0.97 -3.99 16.00
CA LEU A 92 -1.40 -2.76 15.33
C LEU A 92 -2.63 -2.12 15.98
N LYS A 93 -3.21 -2.74 17.01
CA LYS A 93 -4.43 -2.28 17.69
C LYS A 93 -5.62 -2.10 16.72
N ILE A 94 -5.74 -3.01 15.76
CA ILE A 94 -6.84 -3.04 14.81
C ILE A 94 -7.97 -3.88 15.42
N GLU A 95 -9.19 -3.37 15.33
CA GLU A 95 -10.37 -4.10 15.81
C GLU A 95 -10.56 -5.42 15.04
N LYS A 96 -10.66 -6.54 15.78
CA LYS A 96 -10.86 -7.89 15.23
C LYS A 96 -12.34 -8.18 14.96
N ASN A 97 -12.96 -7.35 14.12
CA ASN A 97 -14.31 -7.58 13.59
C ASN A 97 -14.25 -8.30 12.23
N ALA A 98 -15.39 -8.84 11.80
CA ALA A 98 -15.49 -9.58 10.55
C ALA A 98 -15.07 -8.76 9.32
N GLN A 99 -15.43 -7.47 9.29
CA GLN A 99 -15.11 -6.58 8.19
C GLN A 99 -13.59 -6.41 8.02
N ASN A 100 -12.88 -6.05 9.08
CA ASN A 100 -11.43 -5.83 9.04
C ASN A 100 -10.66 -7.11 8.69
N ILE A 101 -11.04 -8.24 9.32
CA ILE A 101 -10.40 -9.52 9.05
C ILE A 101 -10.66 -9.96 7.61
N CYS A 102 -11.90 -9.90 7.13
CA CYS A 102 -12.22 -10.28 5.76
C CYS A 102 -11.60 -9.35 4.72
N THR A 103 -11.41 -8.06 5.05
CA THR A 103 -10.67 -7.12 4.22
C THR A 103 -9.22 -7.57 4.03
N ALA A 104 -8.53 -7.96 5.11
CA ALA A 104 -7.16 -8.48 5.04
C ALA A 104 -7.11 -9.83 4.30
N VAL A 105 -7.97 -10.79 4.66
CA VAL A 105 -8.05 -12.11 4.03
C VAL A 105 -8.27 -12.00 2.52
N ALA A 106 -9.11 -11.07 2.06
CA ALA A 106 -9.41 -10.90 0.64
C ALA A 106 -8.19 -10.40 -0.17
N ILE A 107 -7.40 -9.49 0.38
CA ILE A 107 -6.17 -9.01 -0.26
C ILE A 107 -5.11 -10.11 -0.27
N ILE A 108 -4.88 -10.80 0.85
CA ILE A 108 -3.90 -11.90 0.91
C ILE A 108 -4.25 -13.00 -0.11
N ASP A 109 -5.53 -13.36 -0.20
CA ASP A 109 -6.01 -14.35 -1.18
C ASP A 109 -5.86 -13.87 -2.63
N GLN A 110 -6.03 -12.55 -2.88
CA GLN A 110 -5.85 -11.97 -4.21
C GLN A 110 -4.38 -11.94 -4.63
N GLU A 111 -3.48 -11.50 -3.74
CA GLU A 111 -2.08 -11.23 -4.09
C GLU A 111 -1.24 -12.52 -4.14
N SER A 112 -1.43 -13.44 -3.20
CA SER A 112 -0.55 -14.60 -3.03
C SER A 112 -1.24 -15.96 -2.89
N ASN A 113 -2.55 -16.00 -2.77
CA ASN A 113 -3.29 -17.21 -2.35
C ASN A 113 -2.72 -17.83 -1.05
N PHE A 114 -2.36 -17.01 -0.07
CA PHE A 114 -1.75 -17.44 1.19
C PHE A 114 -0.42 -18.18 0.99
N LYS A 115 0.45 -17.63 0.15
CA LYS A 115 1.85 -18.07 0.00
C LYS A 115 2.75 -16.89 0.32
N ALA A 116 3.73 -17.08 1.20
CA ALA A 116 4.66 -16.01 1.57
C ALA A 116 5.54 -15.60 0.36
N ASN A 117 6.00 -16.59 -0.39
CA ASN A 117 6.84 -16.42 -1.58
C ASN A 117 6.29 -17.28 -2.74
N PRO A 118 5.25 -16.82 -3.46
CA PRO A 118 4.62 -17.59 -4.51
C PRO A 118 5.53 -17.72 -5.74
N PRO A 119 5.58 -18.89 -6.41
CA PRO A 119 6.27 -19.02 -7.67
C PRO A 119 5.56 -18.22 -8.77
N VAL A 120 6.35 -17.58 -9.63
CA VAL A 120 5.87 -16.79 -10.76
C VAL A 120 6.23 -17.50 -12.07
N PRO A 121 5.26 -17.87 -12.90
CA PRO A 121 5.53 -18.52 -14.18
C PRO A 121 6.43 -17.66 -15.08
N ASN A 122 7.43 -18.28 -15.68
CA ASN A 122 8.39 -17.63 -16.62
C ASN A 122 9.14 -16.42 -16.05
N LEU A 123 9.25 -16.30 -14.72
CA LEU A 123 9.85 -15.14 -14.05
C LEU A 123 11.25 -14.84 -14.60
N GLY A 124 12.13 -15.84 -14.68
CA GLY A 124 13.50 -15.65 -15.13
C GLY A 124 13.59 -15.08 -16.54
N GLN A 125 12.82 -15.62 -17.49
CA GLN A 125 12.84 -15.14 -18.89
C GLN A 125 12.24 -13.73 -19.02
N SER A 126 11.12 -13.46 -18.35
CA SER A 126 10.50 -12.12 -18.35
C SER A 126 11.41 -11.08 -17.70
N SER A 127 12.14 -11.45 -16.64
CA SER A 127 13.09 -10.58 -15.97
C SER A 127 14.31 -10.27 -16.82
N LEU A 128 14.87 -11.25 -17.52
CA LEU A 128 15.97 -11.03 -18.46
C LEU A 128 15.55 -10.11 -19.62
N LYS A 129 14.36 -10.31 -20.15
CA LYS A 129 13.82 -9.44 -21.21
C LYS A 129 13.70 -8.00 -20.70
N ALA A 130 13.06 -7.81 -19.54
CA ALA A 130 12.89 -6.49 -18.93
C ALA A 130 14.22 -5.82 -18.61
N MET A 131 15.21 -6.56 -18.07
CA MET A 131 16.55 -6.04 -17.80
C MET A 131 17.24 -5.59 -19.08
N ASN A 132 17.14 -6.37 -20.16
CA ASN A 132 17.77 -6.00 -21.44
C ASN A 132 17.16 -4.71 -22.02
N GLU A 133 15.87 -4.50 -21.87
CA GLU A 133 15.19 -3.28 -22.32
C GLU A 133 15.58 -2.08 -21.46
N GLU A 134 15.67 -2.25 -20.13
CA GLU A 134 16.14 -1.22 -19.20
C GLU A 134 17.60 -0.83 -19.45
N LEU A 135 18.47 -1.80 -19.72
CA LEU A 135 19.87 -1.54 -20.08
C LEU A 135 19.96 -0.70 -21.37
N GLU A 136 19.14 -1.01 -22.38
CA GLU A 136 19.11 -0.21 -23.62
C GLU A 136 18.64 1.22 -23.37
N GLU A 137 17.57 1.39 -22.58
CA GLU A 137 17.01 2.71 -22.25
C GLU A 137 17.99 3.57 -21.46
N LYS A 138 18.65 2.98 -20.45
CA LYS A 138 19.51 3.74 -19.53
C LYS A 138 20.96 3.92 -19.99
N LEU A 139 21.51 2.95 -20.69
CA LEU A 139 22.90 2.91 -21.10
C LEU A 139 23.11 3.23 -22.57
N GLY A 140 22.04 3.18 -23.36
CA GLY A 140 22.08 3.37 -24.80
C GLY A 140 22.80 2.24 -25.54
N SER A 141 22.83 2.34 -26.88
CA SER A 141 23.38 1.32 -27.76
C SER A 141 24.88 1.06 -27.60
N THR A 142 25.63 1.95 -26.96
CA THR A 142 27.07 1.83 -26.79
C THR A 142 27.47 0.99 -25.56
N LEU A 143 26.80 1.19 -24.43
CA LEU A 143 27.18 0.54 -23.17
C LEU A 143 26.32 -0.69 -22.85
N ALA A 144 25.08 -0.74 -23.32
CA ALA A 144 24.19 -1.87 -23.09
C ALA A 144 24.76 -3.21 -23.58
N PRO A 145 25.40 -3.33 -24.79
CA PRO A 145 26.03 -4.57 -25.25
C PRO A 145 27.16 -5.04 -24.33
N TYR A 146 27.96 -4.11 -23.79
CA TYR A 146 29.03 -4.44 -22.85
C TYR A 146 28.47 -5.07 -21.57
N PHE A 147 27.43 -4.46 -21.01
CA PHE A 147 26.77 -4.98 -19.81
C PHE A 147 26.13 -6.33 -20.03
N ARG A 148 25.49 -6.54 -21.18
CA ARG A 148 24.95 -7.86 -21.56
C ARG A 148 26.03 -8.94 -21.66
N THR A 149 27.22 -8.57 -22.16
CA THR A 149 28.36 -9.50 -22.18
C THR A 149 28.79 -9.85 -20.76
N MET A 150 28.87 -8.88 -19.85
CA MET A 150 29.18 -9.14 -18.44
C MET A 150 28.16 -10.06 -17.80
N LEU A 151 26.86 -9.85 -18.02
CA LEU A 151 25.81 -10.72 -17.51
C LEU A 151 25.95 -12.18 -17.99
N LYS A 152 26.45 -12.39 -19.22
CA LYS A 152 26.67 -13.72 -19.82
C LYS A 152 27.91 -14.42 -19.35
N THR A 153 28.92 -13.67 -18.88
CA THR A 153 30.24 -14.21 -18.57
C THR A 153 30.60 -14.14 -17.08
N GLU A 154 29.93 -13.30 -16.29
CA GLU A 154 30.26 -13.07 -14.91
C GLU A 154 29.22 -13.73 -13.94
N PRO A 155 29.63 -14.23 -12.77
CA PRO A 155 31.01 -14.31 -12.26
C PRO A 155 31.86 -15.35 -13.01
N THR A 156 31.26 -16.34 -13.64
CA THR A 156 31.89 -17.28 -14.56
C THR A 156 30.95 -17.63 -15.72
N PRO A 157 31.44 -18.02 -16.92
CA PRO A 157 30.59 -18.38 -18.05
C PRO A 157 29.61 -19.53 -17.76
N ASP A 158 30.00 -20.47 -16.89
CA ASP A 158 29.14 -21.60 -16.54
C ASP A 158 28.07 -21.27 -15.50
N ASN A 159 28.33 -20.30 -14.64
CA ASN A 159 27.39 -19.81 -13.63
C ASN A 159 27.21 -18.30 -13.72
N SER A 160 26.93 -17.81 -14.92
CA SER A 160 26.74 -16.37 -15.15
C SER A 160 25.44 -15.85 -14.54
N PHE A 161 25.38 -14.53 -14.24
CA PHE A 161 24.17 -13.90 -13.72
C PHE A 161 22.97 -14.09 -14.66
N GLU A 162 23.17 -14.04 -15.98
CA GLU A 162 22.11 -14.37 -16.95
C GLU A 162 21.55 -15.79 -16.72
N LYS A 163 22.44 -16.79 -16.55
CA LYS A 163 22.03 -18.18 -16.29
C LYS A 163 21.34 -18.36 -14.93
N GLN A 164 21.77 -17.62 -13.93
CA GLN A 164 21.15 -17.63 -12.60
C GLN A 164 19.76 -17.04 -12.66
N ILE A 165 19.60 -15.83 -13.24
CA ILE A 165 18.32 -15.17 -13.43
C ILE A 165 17.36 -16.02 -14.26
N ALA A 166 17.84 -16.69 -15.32
CA ALA A 166 17.00 -17.55 -16.16
C ALA A 166 16.31 -18.69 -15.39
N LYS A 167 16.87 -19.13 -14.26
CA LYS A 167 16.40 -20.26 -13.46
C LYS A 167 15.47 -19.89 -12.31
N VAL A 168 15.36 -18.63 -11.95
CA VAL A 168 14.56 -18.20 -10.80
C VAL A 168 13.10 -18.53 -11.00
N LYS A 169 12.44 -18.88 -9.91
CA LYS A 169 11.02 -19.21 -9.85
C LYS A 169 10.24 -18.26 -8.97
N THR A 170 10.89 -17.62 -8.00
CA THR A 170 10.27 -16.70 -7.06
C THR A 170 10.90 -15.31 -7.11
N GLU A 171 10.16 -14.30 -6.65
CA GLU A 171 10.68 -12.93 -6.60
C GLU A 171 11.82 -12.80 -5.59
N GLU A 172 11.81 -13.56 -4.50
CA GLU A 172 12.90 -13.60 -3.52
C GLU A 172 14.21 -14.13 -4.12
N GLU A 173 14.15 -15.24 -4.88
CA GLU A 173 15.33 -15.77 -5.59
C GLU A 173 15.89 -14.73 -6.57
N LEU A 174 15.03 -14.02 -7.29
CA LEU A 174 15.43 -12.98 -8.23
C LEU A 174 16.09 -11.81 -7.49
N ASP A 175 15.51 -11.38 -6.40
CA ASP A 175 15.98 -10.30 -5.54
C ASP A 175 17.38 -10.60 -4.98
N ASP A 176 17.56 -11.79 -4.45
CA ASP A 176 18.87 -12.23 -3.94
C ASP A 176 19.95 -12.22 -5.05
N ILE A 177 19.62 -12.66 -6.27
CA ILE A 177 20.56 -12.63 -7.40
C ILE A 177 20.87 -11.17 -7.81
N TYR A 178 19.89 -10.27 -7.83
CA TYR A 178 20.12 -8.87 -8.11
C TYR A 178 21.09 -8.25 -7.10
N HIS A 179 20.87 -8.44 -5.82
CA HIS A 179 21.75 -7.93 -4.78
C HIS A 179 23.18 -8.51 -4.87
N GLN A 180 23.30 -9.83 -5.12
CA GLN A 180 24.61 -10.47 -5.34
C GLN A 180 25.31 -9.90 -6.58
N MET A 181 24.60 -9.69 -7.65
CA MET A 181 25.13 -9.12 -8.91
C MET A 181 25.64 -7.68 -8.68
N PHE A 182 24.86 -6.82 -8.01
CA PHE A 182 25.29 -5.46 -7.72
C PHE A 182 26.50 -5.44 -6.79
N ALA A 183 26.51 -6.25 -5.74
CA ALA A 183 27.66 -6.37 -4.82
C ALA A 183 28.91 -6.86 -5.58
N TYR A 184 28.76 -7.87 -6.45
CA TYR A 184 29.86 -8.38 -7.25
C TYR A 184 30.43 -7.33 -8.19
N PHE A 185 29.60 -6.64 -8.97
CA PHE A 185 30.05 -5.63 -9.91
C PHE A 185 30.64 -4.40 -9.17
N SER A 186 30.05 -4.00 -8.03
CA SER A 186 30.61 -2.95 -7.18
C SER A 186 32.02 -3.30 -6.73
N SER A 187 32.23 -4.49 -6.19
CA SER A 187 33.54 -4.90 -5.68
C SER A 187 34.59 -5.04 -6.78
N LYS A 188 34.21 -5.61 -7.91
CA LYS A 188 35.13 -5.90 -9.03
C LYS A 188 35.54 -4.64 -9.80
N TYR A 189 34.63 -3.69 -9.99
CA TYR A 189 34.83 -2.54 -10.87
C TYR A 189 35.01 -1.20 -10.15
N TYR A 190 34.80 -1.16 -8.82
CA TYR A 190 35.02 0.07 -8.02
C TYR A 190 36.46 0.59 -8.13
N ALA A 191 37.45 -0.28 -8.17
CA ALA A 191 38.87 0.08 -8.29
C ALA A 191 39.33 0.49 -9.69
N SER A 192 38.52 0.23 -10.74
CA SER A 192 38.96 0.35 -12.15
C SER A 192 38.78 1.73 -12.76
N LYS A 193 38.33 2.76 -12.01
CA LYS A 193 38.09 4.14 -12.49
C LYS A 193 37.20 4.22 -13.76
N LEU A 194 36.48 3.17 -14.09
CA LEU A 194 35.47 3.20 -15.15
C LEU A 194 34.27 4.02 -14.64
N ASN A 195 34.36 5.35 -14.73
CA ASN A 195 33.33 6.31 -14.29
C ASN A 195 31.92 5.97 -14.74
N SER A 196 31.77 5.23 -15.85
CA SER A 196 30.46 4.79 -16.35
C SER A 196 29.88 3.60 -15.56
N VAL A 197 30.72 2.66 -15.12
CA VAL A 197 30.30 1.50 -14.32
C VAL A 197 30.14 1.88 -12.85
N THR A 198 31.03 2.75 -12.31
CA THR A 198 30.89 3.25 -10.94
C THR A 198 29.67 4.14 -10.75
N LYS A 199 29.22 4.85 -11.79
CA LYS A 199 27.93 5.56 -11.78
C LYS A 199 26.73 4.61 -11.79
N LEU A 200 26.89 3.39 -12.32
CA LEU A 200 25.86 2.35 -12.38
C LEU A 200 25.81 1.49 -11.11
N VAL A 201 26.91 1.42 -10.36
CA VAL A 201 27.10 0.49 -9.23
C VAL A 201 27.15 1.23 -7.88
N GLY A 202 27.03 2.55 -7.85
CA GLY A 202 27.07 3.37 -6.63
C GLY A 202 25.69 3.60 -6.01
N GLY A 203 25.50 3.18 -4.78
CA GLY A 203 24.46 3.49 -3.80
C GLY A 203 23.00 3.65 -4.31
N ASP A 204 22.63 4.85 -4.70
CA ASP A 204 21.27 5.16 -5.19
C ASP A 204 20.88 4.43 -6.49
N ILE A 205 21.83 3.84 -7.21
CA ILE A 205 21.59 3.21 -8.51
C ILE A 205 21.12 1.78 -8.33
N GLU A 206 21.62 1.05 -7.35
CA GLU A 206 21.11 -0.28 -7.01
C GLU A 206 19.61 -0.22 -6.75
N GLU A 207 19.15 0.71 -5.94
CA GLU A 207 17.73 0.89 -5.64
C GLU A 207 16.92 1.37 -6.85
N LYS A 208 17.51 2.20 -7.72
CA LYS A 208 16.87 2.70 -8.94
C LYS A 208 16.78 1.65 -10.05
N LEU A 209 17.70 0.69 -10.07
CA LEU A 209 17.74 -0.40 -11.05
C LEU A 209 17.06 -1.67 -10.53
N ASP A 210 16.74 -1.75 -9.22
CA ASP A 210 16.01 -2.88 -8.68
C ASP A 210 14.59 -2.90 -9.27
N PRO A 211 14.26 -3.91 -10.08
CA PRO A 211 12.97 -4.00 -10.72
C PRO A 211 11.87 -4.45 -9.76
N ILE A 212 12.25 -4.98 -8.58
CA ILE A 212 11.34 -5.55 -7.61
C ILE A 212 11.04 -4.50 -6.54
N THR A 213 9.96 -3.75 -6.78
CA THR A 213 9.55 -2.64 -5.92
C THR A 213 8.44 -3.00 -4.94
N THR A 214 7.75 -4.13 -5.15
CA THR A 214 6.69 -4.67 -4.27
C THR A 214 7.03 -6.09 -3.86
N LEU A 215 6.88 -6.42 -2.58
CA LEU A 215 7.34 -7.68 -2.01
C LEU A 215 6.31 -8.36 -1.12
N GLY A 216 6.49 -9.67 -0.96
CA GLY A 216 5.82 -10.48 0.03
C GLY A 216 4.37 -10.82 -0.31
N SER A 217 3.72 -11.50 0.64
CA SER A 217 2.39 -12.09 0.46
C SER A 217 1.27 -11.10 0.18
N MET A 218 1.48 -9.83 0.45
CA MET A 218 0.53 -8.75 0.16
C MET A 218 1.09 -7.72 -0.84
N GLN A 219 2.21 -7.99 -1.52
CA GLN A 219 2.80 -7.12 -2.55
C GLN A 219 2.96 -5.66 -2.09
N VAL A 220 3.63 -5.48 -0.95
CA VAL A 220 3.84 -4.16 -0.36
C VAL A 220 5.03 -3.46 -0.99
N GLN A 221 4.89 -2.17 -1.28
CA GLN A 221 6.01 -1.35 -1.76
C GLN A 221 7.12 -1.28 -0.71
N VAL A 222 8.37 -1.50 -1.14
CA VAL A 222 9.55 -1.44 -0.27
C VAL A 222 9.72 -0.06 0.38
N SER A 223 9.43 1.01 -0.38
CA SER A 223 9.44 2.38 0.16
C SER A 223 8.46 2.54 1.32
N TYR A 224 7.21 2.04 1.16
CA TYR A 224 6.23 2.07 2.24
C TYR A 224 6.70 1.33 3.50
N ALA A 225 7.24 0.11 3.32
CA ALA A 225 7.75 -0.68 4.44
C ALA A 225 8.96 -0.02 5.11
N ARG A 226 9.80 0.71 4.35
CA ARG A 226 10.92 1.48 4.86
C ARG A 226 10.47 2.59 5.81
N ASP A 227 9.45 3.34 5.41
CA ASP A 227 8.89 4.45 6.21
C ASP A 227 8.13 3.96 7.46
N HIS A 228 7.71 2.69 7.48
CA HIS A 228 6.93 2.08 8.55
C HIS A 228 7.62 0.86 9.17
N ARG A 229 8.94 0.87 9.26
CA ARG A 229 9.73 -0.26 9.76
C ARG A 229 9.27 -0.73 11.13
N ARG A 230 8.98 -2.03 11.26
CA ARG A 230 8.65 -2.68 12.52
C ARG A 230 9.90 -3.14 13.32
N MET A 231 11.04 -3.17 12.67
CA MET A 231 12.31 -3.56 13.26
C MET A 231 13.45 -2.68 12.73
N SER A 232 14.50 -2.50 13.51
CA SER A 232 15.75 -1.85 13.07
C SER A 232 16.47 -2.77 12.08
N GLY A 233 17.28 -2.18 11.19
CA GLY A 233 18.05 -2.94 10.22
C GLY A 233 18.31 -2.17 8.92
N ASN A 234 19.08 -2.78 8.01
CA ASN A 234 19.36 -2.24 6.69
C ASN A 234 18.24 -2.60 5.66
N ASN A 235 18.40 -2.18 4.41
CA ASN A 235 17.39 -2.45 3.36
C ASN A 235 17.28 -3.93 3.00
N LEU A 236 18.39 -4.68 3.03
CA LEU A 236 18.37 -6.11 2.75
C LEU A 236 17.59 -6.88 3.82
N GLU A 237 17.77 -6.52 5.10
CA GLU A 237 17.00 -7.12 6.20
C GLU A 237 15.52 -6.79 6.12
N LEU A 238 15.16 -5.56 5.71
CA LEU A 238 13.79 -5.16 5.45
C LEU A 238 13.17 -5.99 4.32
N ARG A 239 13.89 -6.23 3.23
CA ARG A 239 13.40 -7.03 2.10
C ARG A 239 13.19 -8.48 2.52
N LYS A 240 14.14 -9.08 3.26
CA LYS A 240 13.99 -10.43 3.84
C LYS A 240 12.80 -10.53 4.78
N ASP A 241 12.58 -9.50 5.58
CA ASP A 241 11.40 -9.44 6.44
C ASP A 241 10.10 -9.40 5.62
N LEU A 242 10.03 -8.61 4.56
CA LEU A 242 8.87 -8.58 3.66
C LEU A 242 8.58 -9.92 2.98
N TYR A 243 9.59 -10.73 2.67
CA TYR A 243 9.39 -12.09 2.13
C TYR A 243 8.96 -13.10 3.19
N SER A 244 9.16 -12.81 4.48
CA SER A 244 8.62 -13.66 5.54
C SER A 244 7.09 -13.58 5.58
N GLN A 245 6.43 -14.67 6.04
CA GLN A 245 4.97 -14.68 6.18
C GLN A 245 4.49 -13.54 7.09
N TYR A 246 5.09 -13.41 8.27
CA TYR A 246 4.71 -12.39 9.24
C TYR A 246 5.00 -10.97 8.75
N GLY A 247 6.19 -10.73 8.20
CA GLY A 247 6.58 -9.39 7.73
C GLY A 247 5.72 -8.91 6.56
N GLY A 248 5.52 -9.75 5.54
CA GLY A 248 4.65 -9.42 4.41
C GLY A 248 3.22 -9.12 4.85
N LEU A 249 2.67 -9.88 5.81
CA LEU A 249 1.37 -9.62 6.43
C LEU A 249 1.37 -8.31 7.23
N TYR A 250 2.38 -8.09 8.07
CA TYR A 250 2.45 -6.92 8.93
C TYR A 250 2.36 -5.62 8.12
N TYR A 251 3.25 -5.45 7.14
CA TYR A 251 3.27 -4.23 6.33
C TYR A 251 2.03 -4.12 5.43
N GLY A 252 1.52 -5.24 4.92
CA GLY A 252 0.33 -5.26 4.10
C GLY A 252 -0.93 -4.87 4.86
N ILE A 253 -1.15 -5.43 6.05
CA ILE A 253 -2.29 -5.10 6.92
C ILE A 253 -2.16 -3.65 7.42
N HIS A 254 -0.95 -3.22 7.79
CA HIS A 254 -0.66 -1.83 8.17
C HIS A 254 -1.09 -0.87 7.05
N ARG A 255 -0.63 -1.10 5.82
CA ARG A 255 -0.97 -0.27 4.66
C ARG A 255 -2.47 -0.28 4.34
N LEU A 256 -3.13 -1.42 4.50
CA LEU A 256 -4.53 -1.61 4.14
C LEU A 256 -5.50 -0.97 5.14
N LEU A 257 -5.21 -1.07 6.46
CA LEU A 257 -6.19 -0.79 7.49
C LEU A 257 -5.87 0.41 8.38
N LEU A 258 -4.60 0.86 8.49
CA LEU A 258 -4.25 1.91 9.44
C LEU A 258 -4.45 3.33 8.92
N TYR A 259 -4.51 3.55 7.60
CA TYR A 259 -4.85 4.89 7.12
C TYR A 259 -6.34 5.18 7.35
N LYS A 260 -6.64 6.37 7.86
CA LYS A 260 -8.00 6.79 8.16
C LYS A 260 -8.67 7.28 6.86
N ALA A 261 -9.74 6.63 6.46
CA ALA A 261 -10.55 7.03 5.31
C ALA A 261 -12.03 6.87 5.65
N ASN A 262 -12.85 7.84 5.24
CA ASN A 262 -14.29 7.88 5.49
C ASN A 262 -15.06 7.06 4.42
N TYR A 263 -14.57 5.86 4.10
CA TYR A 263 -15.21 4.99 3.13
C TYR A 263 -16.30 4.14 3.80
N GLN A 264 -17.50 4.23 3.25
CA GLN A 264 -18.63 3.41 3.69
C GLN A 264 -18.52 1.96 3.19
N ASP A 265 -17.89 1.76 2.01
CA ASP A 265 -17.72 0.46 1.38
C ASP A 265 -16.22 0.08 1.33
N PRO A 266 -15.85 -1.12 1.80
CA PRO A 266 -14.48 -1.63 1.73
C PRO A 266 -13.90 -1.69 0.30
N ILE A 267 -14.74 -1.71 -0.73
CA ILE A 267 -14.30 -1.76 -2.14
C ILE A 267 -13.36 -0.60 -2.49
N TYR A 268 -13.54 0.57 -1.85
CA TYR A 268 -12.67 1.73 -2.05
C TYR A 268 -11.28 1.53 -1.42
N ARG A 269 -11.18 0.77 -0.31
CA ARG A 269 -9.87 0.36 0.23
C ARG A 269 -9.16 -0.62 -0.69
N PHE A 270 -9.92 -1.50 -1.36
CA PHE A 270 -9.35 -2.39 -2.37
C PHE A 270 -8.86 -1.62 -3.60
N ALA A 271 -9.63 -0.63 -4.04
CA ALA A 271 -9.20 0.26 -5.10
C ALA A 271 -7.91 1.02 -4.72
N ASP A 272 -7.88 1.62 -3.52
CA ASP A 272 -6.71 2.34 -3.01
C ASP A 272 -5.50 1.43 -2.81
N TYR A 273 -5.71 0.16 -2.45
CA TYR A 273 -4.61 -0.80 -2.34
C TYR A 273 -3.90 -0.99 -3.68
N ASN A 274 -4.65 -0.95 -4.77
CA ASN A 274 -4.15 -1.04 -6.14
C ASN A 274 -3.58 0.29 -6.66
N SER A 275 -4.34 1.37 -6.55
CA SER A 275 -4.06 2.65 -7.22
C SER A 275 -3.38 3.70 -6.34
N GLY A 276 -3.17 3.41 -5.05
CA GLY A 276 -2.55 4.33 -4.08
C GLY A 276 -3.51 4.72 -2.95
N MET A 277 -2.97 4.87 -1.74
CA MET A 277 -3.76 5.32 -0.59
C MET A 277 -4.44 6.65 -0.92
N TYR A 278 -5.73 6.74 -0.57
CA TYR A 278 -6.60 7.89 -0.84
C TYR A 278 -6.96 8.15 -2.32
N SER A 279 -6.57 7.30 -3.27
CA SER A 279 -6.90 7.51 -4.67
C SER A 279 -8.41 7.56 -4.92
N SER A 280 -9.21 6.78 -4.20
CA SER A 280 -10.68 6.81 -4.30
C SER A 280 -11.28 8.13 -3.81
N ARG A 281 -10.75 8.72 -2.72
CA ARG A 281 -11.11 10.06 -2.24
C ARG A 281 -10.69 11.14 -3.23
N ASN A 282 -9.48 11.04 -3.74
CA ASN A 282 -8.95 12.00 -4.71
C ASN A 282 -9.73 11.97 -6.03
N ALA A 283 -10.10 10.78 -6.51
CA ALA A 283 -10.98 10.65 -7.67
C ALA A 283 -12.37 11.29 -7.42
N ALA A 284 -12.90 11.18 -6.20
CA ALA A 284 -14.13 11.89 -5.83
C ALA A 284 -13.94 13.42 -5.84
N PHE A 285 -12.78 13.90 -5.41
CA PHE A 285 -12.44 15.31 -5.50
C PHE A 285 -12.29 15.77 -6.96
N GLN A 286 -11.65 15.00 -7.82
CA GLN A 286 -11.57 15.24 -9.27
C GLN A 286 -12.95 15.31 -9.91
N LYS A 287 -13.87 14.42 -9.52
CA LYS A 287 -15.27 14.46 -9.97
C LYS A 287 -15.97 15.76 -9.54
N MET A 288 -15.77 16.21 -8.32
CA MET A 288 -16.33 17.49 -7.87
C MET A 288 -15.79 18.65 -8.69
N LEU A 289 -14.48 18.70 -8.96
CA LEU A 289 -13.88 19.73 -9.80
C LEU A 289 -14.45 19.71 -11.23
N HIS A 290 -14.61 18.54 -11.82
CA HIS A 290 -15.21 18.39 -13.14
C HIS A 290 -16.64 18.97 -13.19
N GLU A 291 -17.50 18.62 -12.21
CA GLU A 291 -18.90 19.09 -12.17
C GLU A 291 -19.03 20.60 -11.83
N LEU A 292 -17.99 21.20 -11.22
CA LEU A 292 -17.98 22.61 -10.86
C LEU A 292 -17.43 23.52 -11.95
N SER A 293 -16.43 23.05 -12.71
CA SER A 293 -15.65 23.88 -13.64
C SER A 293 -15.85 23.51 -15.11
N ASP A 294 -16.61 22.45 -15.41
CA ASP A 294 -16.76 21.84 -16.76
C ASP A 294 -15.39 21.47 -17.42
N ALA A 295 -14.30 21.45 -16.63
CA ALA A 295 -12.99 21.05 -17.09
C ALA A 295 -12.94 19.55 -17.34
N LYS A 296 -12.27 19.12 -18.40
CA LYS A 296 -12.01 17.69 -18.63
C LYS A 296 -10.94 17.22 -17.64
N ILE A 297 -11.32 16.38 -16.70
CA ILE A 297 -10.45 15.83 -15.65
C ILE A 297 -10.60 14.31 -15.65
N ASP A 298 -9.49 13.60 -15.69
CA ASP A 298 -9.45 12.15 -15.51
C ASP A 298 -9.56 11.83 -14.02
N TYR A 299 -10.35 10.82 -13.66
CA TYR A 299 -10.57 10.43 -12.26
C TYR A 299 -9.56 9.36 -11.85
N ASP A 300 -8.27 9.65 -12.02
CA ASP A 300 -7.18 8.71 -11.75
C ASP A 300 -6.76 8.64 -10.27
N GLY A 301 -7.15 9.65 -9.49
CA GLY A 301 -6.84 9.73 -8.07
C GLY A 301 -5.50 10.38 -7.74
N ASP A 302 -4.76 10.91 -8.72
CA ASP A 302 -3.58 11.73 -8.52
C ASP A 302 -3.95 13.20 -8.79
N LEU A 303 -3.86 14.06 -7.77
CA LEU A 303 -4.20 15.48 -7.89
C LEU A 303 -3.03 16.32 -8.40
N LEU A 304 -1.79 15.81 -8.27
CA LEU A 304 -0.56 16.40 -8.76
C LEU A 304 0.19 15.43 -9.68
N ILE A 305 1.09 15.96 -10.50
CA ILE A 305 2.00 15.15 -11.32
C ILE A 305 3.26 14.84 -10.52
N TYR A 306 3.69 13.57 -10.54
CA TYR A 306 4.88 13.10 -9.85
C TYR A 306 5.96 12.62 -10.81
N GLU A 307 7.20 12.98 -10.52
CA GLU A 307 8.42 12.49 -11.19
C GLU A 307 8.95 11.22 -10.50
N LYS A 308 9.99 10.60 -11.10
CA LYS A 308 10.67 9.46 -10.45
C LYS A 308 11.13 9.83 -9.03
N GLY A 309 10.94 8.89 -8.08
CA GLY A 309 11.22 9.13 -6.66
C GLY A 309 10.14 9.94 -5.96
N ASN A 310 8.97 10.06 -6.61
CA ASN A 310 7.77 10.69 -6.04
C ASN A 310 7.90 12.20 -5.74
N LYS A 311 8.83 12.86 -6.36
CA LYS A 311 8.95 14.30 -6.28
C LYS A 311 7.80 14.95 -7.06
N ILE A 312 7.14 15.93 -6.46
CA ILE A 312 6.11 16.70 -7.15
C ILE A 312 6.76 17.42 -8.32
N SER A 313 6.23 17.19 -9.52
CA SER A 313 6.67 17.85 -10.75
C SER A 313 6.35 19.34 -10.73
N ALA A 314 7.14 20.14 -11.45
CA ALA A 314 6.80 21.54 -11.70
C ALA A 314 5.61 21.70 -12.67
N ASN A 315 5.26 20.65 -13.41
CA ASN A 315 4.13 20.68 -14.34
C ASN A 315 2.80 20.75 -13.59
N ILE A 316 1.85 21.48 -14.15
CA ILE A 316 0.51 21.68 -13.61
C ILE A 316 -0.37 20.48 -14.00
N SER A 317 -1.04 19.86 -13.05
CA SER A 317 -2.00 18.77 -13.29
C SER A 317 -3.34 19.30 -13.79
N GLN A 318 -4.19 18.39 -14.31
CA GLN A 318 -5.57 18.73 -14.69
C GLN A 318 -6.38 19.28 -13.50
N SER A 319 -6.22 18.67 -12.32
CA SER A 319 -6.89 19.11 -11.09
C SER A 319 -6.42 20.49 -10.64
N GLU A 320 -5.11 20.74 -10.68
CA GLU A 320 -4.51 22.04 -10.35
C GLU A 320 -4.95 23.13 -11.34
N GLN A 321 -4.95 22.81 -12.64
CA GLN A 321 -5.40 23.75 -13.68
C GLN A 321 -6.87 24.14 -13.52
N ALA A 322 -7.75 23.19 -13.18
CA ALA A 322 -9.15 23.47 -12.92
C ALA A 322 -9.32 24.43 -11.73
N LEU A 323 -8.60 24.22 -10.63
CA LEU A 323 -8.63 25.10 -9.47
C LEU A 323 -8.10 26.50 -9.78
N ILE A 324 -7.01 26.63 -10.55
CA ILE A 324 -6.46 27.90 -11.01
C ILE A 324 -7.51 28.66 -11.85
N SER A 325 -8.19 27.96 -12.76
CA SER A 325 -9.27 28.57 -13.56
C SER A 325 -10.43 29.05 -12.71
N MET A 326 -10.81 28.30 -11.66
CA MET A 326 -11.87 28.71 -10.72
C MET A 326 -11.46 29.96 -9.89
N ILE A 327 -10.19 30.10 -9.54
CA ILE A 327 -9.63 31.30 -8.90
C ILE A 327 -9.75 32.50 -9.84
N GLN A 328 -9.30 32.35 -11.09
CA GLN A 328 -9.32 33.43 -12.09
C GLN A 328 -10.75 33.89 -12.44
N GLN A 329 -11.72 32.99 -12.37
CA GLN A 329 -13.15 33.29 -12.55
C GLN A 329 -13.82 33.87 -11.30
N GLY A 330 -13.10 34.01 -10.18
CA GLY A 330 -13.67 34.50 -8.91
C GLY A 330 -14.63 33.52 -8.23
N MET A 331 -14.64 32.24 -8.63
CA MET A 331 -15.50 31.21 -8.04
C MET A 331 -15.05 30.80 -6.64
N ILE A 332 -13.75 30.86 -6.38
CA ILE A 332 -13.12 30.54 -5.09
C ILE A 332 -12.09 31.60 -4.72
N SER A 333 -12.00 31.94 -3.41
CA SER A 333 -11.09 32.96 -2.87
C SER A 333 -9.83 32.31 -2.29
N LEU A 334 -9.09 31.56 -3.11
CA LEU A 334 -7.81 30.92 -2.77
C LEU A 334 -6.69 31.50 -3.62
N THR A 335 -5.44 31.26 -3.23
CA THR A 335 -4.28 31.54 -4.07
C THR A 335 -3.78 30.26 -4.73
N GLU A 336 -3.16 30.36 -5.91
CA GLU A 336 -2.55 29.21 -6.60
C GLU A 336 -1.52 28.50 -5.71
N ARG A 337 -0.74 29.29 -4.95
CA ARG A 337 0.22 28.73 -3.98
C ARG A 337 -0.48 27.88 -2.90
N GLN A 338 -1.57 28.39 -2.33
CA GLN A 338 -2.34 27.67 -1.31
C GLN A 338 -2.89 26.35 -1.88
N VAL A 339 -3.50 26.42 -3.06
CA VAL A 339 -4.01 25.23 -3.78
C VAL A 339 -2.91 24.18 -3.92
N ARG A 340 -1.74 24.54 -4.46
CA ARG A 340 -0.65 23.60 -4.65
C ARG A 340 -0.12 23.00 -3.32
N MET A 341 -0.01 23.80 -2.27
CA MET A 341 0.37 23.34 -0.93
C MET A 341 -0.66 22.38 -0.33
N ASP A 342 -1.93 22.61 -0.58
CA ASP A 342 -3.02 21.75 -0.11
C ASP A 342 -3.07 20.44 -0.89
N LEU A 343 -2.96 20.50 -2.23
CA LEU A 343 -2.89 19.31 -3.09
C LEU A 343 -1.68 18.42 -2.76
N ALA A 344 -0.57 18.99 -2.32
CA ALA A 344 0.60 18.20 -1.88
C ALA A 344 0.31 17.25 -0.71
N LYS A 345 -0.82 17.45 0.00
CA LYS A 345 -1.31 16.56 1.07
C LYS A 345 -2.22 15.44 0.57
N GLU A 346 -2.42 15.30 -0.73
CA GLU A 346 -3.38 14.34 -1.33
C GLU A 346 -3.17 12.88 -0.91
N LYS A 347 -1.96 12.50 -0.47
CA LYS A 347 -1.62 11.14 -0.03
C LYS A 347 -1.70 10.99 1.51
N SER A 348 -2.32 11.95 2.20
CA SER A 348 -2.57 11.90 3.64
C SER A 348 -4.01 12.27 3.98
N GLN A 349 -4.44 11.95 5.21
CA GLN A 349 -5.74 12.38 5.72
C GLN A 349 -5.85 13.91 5.83
N ASP A 350 -4.71 14.61 6.00
CA ASP A 350 -4.68 16.06 6.21
C ASP A 350 -5.24 16.84 5.02
N PHE A 351 -5.31 16.24 3.83
CA PHE A 351 -5.94 16.87 2.68
C PHE A 351 -7.41 17.24 2.94
N GLU A 352 -8.15 16.40 3.64
CA GLU A 352 -9.56 16.67 3.99
C GLU A 352 -9.72 17.89 4.92
N ASN A 353 -8.65 18.25 5.64
CA ASN A 353 -8.60 19.39 6.54
C ASN A 353 -8.15 20.70 5.86
N THR A 354 -7.73 20.62 4.60
CA THR A 354 -7.28 21.80 3.86
C THR A 354 -8.43 22.73 3.49
N GLU A 355 -8.08 23.99 3.28
CA GLU A 355 -9.05 24.99 2.83
C GLU A 355 -9.56 24.67 1.42
N THR A 356 -8.68 24.23 0.53
CA THR A 356 -9.03 23.81 -0.83
C THR A 356 -10.07 22.70 -0.83
N TYR A 357 -9.87 21.62 -0.06
CA TYR A 357 -10.82 20.52 0.00
C TYR A 357 -12.19 20.94 0.52
N ARG A 358 -12.21 21.72 1.60
CA ARG A 358 -13.45 22.20 2.23
C ARG A 358 -14.22 23.19 1.34
N THR A 359 -13.50 24.11 0.70
CA THR A 359 -14.09 25.07 -0.23
C THR A 359 -14.78 24.37 -1.39
N ILE A 360 -14.10 23.42 -2.04
CA ILE A 360 -14.67 22.66 -3.15
C ILE A 360 -15.88 21.82 -2.71
N GLY A 361 -15.78 21.13 -1.57
CA GLY A 361 -16.90 20.35 -1.02
C GLY A 361 -18.15 21.22 -0.71
N SER A 362 -17.92 22.41 -0.16
CA SER A 362 -18.99 23.37 0.15
C SER A 362 -19.62 23.95 -1.12
N LEU A 363 -18.78 24.32 -2.10
CA LEU A 363 -19.26 24.85 -3.39
C LEU A 363 -20.05 23.77 -4.17
N TYR A 364 -19.57 22.50 -4.14
CA TYR A 364 -20.26 21.37 -4.74
C TYR A 364 -21.68 21.20 -4.15
N LYS A 365 -21.79 21.21 -2.83
CA LYS A 365 -23.08 21.11 -2.14
C LYS A 365 -24.00 22.28 -2.50
N MET A 366 -23.46 23.49 -2.55
CA MET A 366 -24.23 24.69 -2.89
C MET A 366 -24.75 24.65 -4.35
N LYS A 367 -23.89 24.25 -5.31
CA LYS A 367 -24.23 24.21 -6.73
C LYS A 367 -25.16 23.04 -7.08
N THR A 368 -24.96 21.86 -6.47
CA THR A 368 -25.67 20.63 -6.86
C THR A 368 -26.80 20.23 -5.90
N GLY A 369 -26.86 20.80 -4.71
CA GLY A 369 -27.75 20.36 -3.63
C GLY A 369 -27.39 19.01 -3.00
N LYS A 370 -26.32 18.34 -3.48
CA LYS A 370 -25.88 17.01 -3.02
C LYS A 370 -24.72 17.12 -2.04
N ASN A 371 -24.60 16.16 -1.14
CA ASN A 371 -23.38 16.05 -0.33
C ASN A 371 -22.19 15.67 -1.23
N ALA A 372 -21.01 16.18 -0.89
CA ALA A 372 -19.77 15.81 -1.54
C ALA A 372 -19.53 14.28 -1.46
N PRO A 373 -19.20 13.60 -2.57
CA PRO A 373 -18.88 12.19 -2.54
C PRO A 373 -17.57 11.98 -1.74
N THR A 374 -17.53 10.99 -0.86
CA THR A 374 -16.36 10.67 -0.05
C THR A 374 -15.35 9.78 -0.79
N ALA A 375 -15.81 9.01 -1.76
CA ALA A 375 -15.00 8.16 -2.62
C ALA A 375 -15.74 7.81 -3.91
N ILE A 376 -14.99 7.64 -5.00
CA ILE A 376 -15.43 6.96 -6.24
C ILE A 376 -14.32 6.03 -6.71
N MET A 377 -14.66 5.13 -7.62
CA MET A 377 -13.68 4.20 -8.20
C MET A 377 -12.67 4.95 -9.08
N PRO A 378 -11.35 4.92 -8.77
CA PRO A 378 -10.33 5.52 -9.62
C PRO A 378 -10.26 4.85 -10.99
N GLN A 379 -10.00 5.65 -12.03
CA GLN A 379 -9.90 5.20 -13.42
C GLN A 379 -8.44 5.03 -13.82
N VAL A 380 -7.74 4.08 -13.17
CA VAL A 380 -6.33 3.78 -13.47
C VAL A 380 -6.24 2.52 -14.31
N VAL A 381 -5.47 2.59 -15.40
CA VAL A 381 -5.17 1.42 -16.25
C VAL A 381 -4.06 0.59 -15.59
N ILE A 382 -4.30 -0.70 -15.49
CA ILE A 382 -3.34 -1.70 -15.00
C ILE A 382 -2.82 -2.45 -16.21
N SER A 383 -1.58 -2.20 -16.59
CA SER A 383 -0.89 -2.90 -17.68
C SER A 383 0.38 -3.57 -17.18
N GLY A 384 0.83 -4.63 -17.84
CA GLY A 384 2.06 -5.31 -17.47
C GLY A 384 2.32 -6.60 -18.25
N ALA A 385 3.59 -7.03 -18.32
CA ALA A 385 4.00 -8.20 -19.13
C ALA A 385 3.38 -9.54 -18.64
N LYS A 386 2.86 -9.60 -17.42
CA LYS A 386 2.15 -10.78 -16.86
C LYS A 386 0.65 -10.77 -17.17
N LEU A 387 0.13 -9.68 -17.73
CA LEU A 387 -1.30 -9.54 -18.01
C LEU A 387 -1.55 -9.83 -19.50
N SER A 388 -2.60 -10.59 -19.81
CA SER A 388 -3.00 -10.91 -21.18
C SER A 388 -3.61 -9.72 -21.93
N ARG A 389 -4.04 -8.71 -21.19
CA ARG A 389 -4.59 -7.43 -21.68
C ARG A 389 -4.52 -6.38 -20.58
N ASP A 390 -4.80 -5.14 -20.90
CA ASP A 390 -4.97 -4.08 -19.91
C ASP A 390 -6.24 -4.29 -19.10
N TYR A 391 -6.12 -4.03 -17.80
CA TYR A 391 -7.22 -4.01 -16.84
C TYR A 391 -7.32 -2.62 -16.22
N ASN A 392 -8.25 -2.43 -15.29
CA ASN A 392 -8.36 -1.19 -14.54
C ASN A 392 -8.55 -1.46 -13.04
N THR A 393 -8.44 -0.39 -12.25
CA THR A 393 -8.61 -0.47 -10.80
C THR A 393 -9.96 -1.09 -10.42
N LYS A 394 -11.03 -0.81 -11.15
CA LYS A 394 -12.35 -1.41 -10.89
C LYS A 394 -12.32 -2.93 -11.02
N TRP A 395 -11.69 -3.46 -12.08
CA TRP A 395 -11.55 -4.91 -12.23
C TRP A 395 -10.81 -5.54 -11.04
N TYR A 396 -9.74 -4.91 -10.57
CA TYR A 396 -9.02 -5.39 -9.40
C TYR A 396 -9.89 -5.36 -8.14
N ALA A 397 -10.49 -4.21 -7.84
CA ALA A 397 -11.33 -4.02 -6.68
C ALA A 397 -12.53 -5.00 -6.67
N ASP A 398 -13.18 -5.22 -7.81
CA ASP A 398 -14.26 -6.21 -7.95
C ASP A 398 -13.78 -7.64 -7.64
N LYS A 399 -12.58 -8.02 -8.11
CA LYS A 399 -11.98 -9.34 -7.82
C LYS A 399 -11.71 -9.54 -6.32
N VAL A 400 -11.20 -8.53 -5.66
CA VAL A 400 -10.98 -8.55 -4.20
C VAL A 400 -12.33 -8.56 -3.48
N ASN A 401 -13.29 -7.76 -3.94
CA ASN A 401 -14.61 -7.69 -3.32
C ASN A 401 -15.36 -9.03 -3.33
N VAL A 402 -15.25 -9.81 -4.41
CA VAL A 402 -15.80 -11.18 -4.45
C VAL A 402 -15.19 -12.05 -3.33
N ARG A 403 -13.89 -11.97 -3.09
CA ARG A 403 -13.21 -12.69 -2.00
C ARG A 403 -13.67 -12.20 -0.63
N TYR A 404 -13.81 -10.90 -0.48
CA TYR A 404 -14.31 -10.25 0.72
C TYR A 404 -15.72 -10.78 1.07
N MET A 405 -16.64 -10.73 0.11
CA MET A 405 -18.01 -11.21 0.31
C MET A 405 -18.06 -12.70 0.65
N ASN A 406 -17.22 -13.52 0.02
CA ASN A 406 -17.09 -14.94 0.34
C ASN A 406 -16.60 -15.16 1.79
N CYS A 407 -15.69 -14.33 2.27
CA CYS A 407 -15.23 -14.34 3.66
C CYS A 407 -16.35 -13.89 4.60
N MET A 408 -17.02 -12.77 4.33
CA MET A 408 -18.13 -12.25 5.14
C MET A 408 -19.28 -13.26 5.27
N ASN A 409 -19.59 -13.99 4.20
CA ASN A 409 -20.61 -15.05 4.25
C ASN A 409 -20.25 -16.20 5.19
N LYS A 410 -18.94 -16.48 5.37
CA LYS A 410 -18.46 -17.47 6.35
C LYS A 410 -18.36 -16.90 7.76
N ALA A 411 -18.24 -15.60 7.92
CA ALA A 411 -18.08 -14.93 9.21
C ALA A 411 -19.41 -14.76 9.99
N LYS A 412 -20.49 -15.33 9.50
CA LYS A 412 -21.76 -15.45 10.22
C LYS A 412 -21.61 -16.61 11.22
N PHE A 413 -20.95 -16.34 12.34
CA PHE A 413 -20.75 -17.32 13.43
C PHE A 413 -21.98 -17.37 14.35
#